data_69e9a0af59200e2db81dbb1b18127b9c
#
_entry.id   69e9a0af59200e2db81dbb1b18127b9c
#
_cell.length_a   1.000
_cell.length_b   1.000
_cell.length_c   1.000
_cell.angle_alpha   90.00
_cell.angle_beta   90.00
_cell.angle_gamma   90.00
#
_symmetry.space_group_name_H-M   'P 1'
#
loop_
_entity.id
_entity.type
_entity.pdbx_description
1 polymer ?
#
loop_
_entity_poly.entity_id
_entity_poly.type
_entity_poly.pdbx_seq_one_letter_code
_entity_poly.pdbx_strand_id
1 'polypeptide(L)'
;MCFKKRLISMISLALLIALLTGCELFPKEETLLAPPLMEPVAVSYSTVKAKRGDIVKTIRGSGNFVSIESKYMFFEARGGRLKDIYVRHGDVVKKGDLLAELYTDDLDYEIKMQELNLKKARLTYNQLKESNADKYTLQRAAIDVEIANMNLERLKKQKAETQLVSDMDGVVIYVDTRLSPGDNISVFQNIIRVADPEKLYLAYSGSNMTNFFMGAEVEVTIKDKQYKGKVISTPSSVPPDGDENLKNYVGIEVENLPEDVKMGDNAQITLILDESRDTIIVPKQAVRNYMGRKYVNVLENGLNNERDVEIGIETATEVEILEGVEEGEEIILR
;
A
#
# COMPACT_ATOMS: atom_id res chain seq x y z
N MET A 1 124.12 32.18 36.66
CA MET A 1 122.97 31.64 37.42
C MET A 1 121.67 32.51 37.24
N CYS A 2 121.79 33.53 36.43
CA CYS A 2 120.63 34.51 36.29
C CYS A 2 119.68 34.24 35.08
N PHE A 3 120.13 33.47 34.09
CA PHE A 3 119.38 33.25 32.85
C PHE A 3 118.24 32.20 32.99
N LYS A 4 118.44 31.18 33.86
CA LYS A 4 117.46 30.15 34.11
C LYS A 4 116.22 30.65 34.87
N LYS A 5 116.39 31.64 35.78
CA LYS A 5 115.27 32.18 36.54
C LYS A 5 114.36 33.05 35.67
N ARG A 6 114.93 33.78 34.70
CA ARG A 6 114.09 34.64 33.77
C ARG A 6 113.31 33.76 32.78
N LEU A 7 113.87 32.63 32.34
CA LEU A 7 113.13 31.71 31.42
C LEU A 7 111.98 31.04 32.11
N ILE A 8 112.16 30.63 33.37
CA ILE A 8 111.05 30.01 34.16
C ILE A 8 109.95 31.04 34.45
N SER A 9 110.32 32.30 34.73
CA SER A 9 109.36 33.38 34.93
C SER A 9 108.54 33.72 33.68
N MET A 10 109.20 33.67 32.53
CA MET A 10 108.45 33.92 31.24
C MET A 10 107.58 32.73 30.86
N ILE A 11 107.99 31.50 31.14
CA ILE A 11 107.10 30.29 30.90
C ILE A 11 105.96 30.29 31.89
N SER A 12 106.13 30.69 33.16
CA SER A 12 105.13 30.80 34.16
C SER A 12 104.08 31.92 33.78
N LEU A 13 104.54 33.05 33.23
CA LEU A 13 103.70 34.15 32.79
C LEU A 13 102.89 33.73 31.50
N ALA A 14 103.57 33.01 30.58
CA ALA A 14 102.86 32.50 29.39
C ALA A 14 101.80 31.45 29.73
N LEU A 15 102.11 30.58 30.76
CA LEU A 15 101.10 29.59 31.21
C LEU A 15 99.94 30.23 31.96
N LEU A 16 100.22 31.37 32.67
CA LEU A 16 99.14 32.12 33.35
C LEU A 16 98.17 32.84 32.35
N ILE A 17 98.75 33.33 31.23
CA ILE A 17 97.99 34.00 30.17
C ILE A 17 97.21 32.94 29.39
N ALA A 18 97.72 31.73 29.21
CA ALA A 18 96.98 30.67 28.55
C ALA A 18 95.81 30.13 29.39
N LEU A 19 95.84 30.30 30.71
CA LEU A 19 94.74 29.93 31.62
C LEU A 19 93.62 31.02 31.65
N LEU A 20 93.87 32.23 31.19
CA LEU A 20 92.90 33.33 31.14
C LEU A 20 92.13 33.38 29.81
N THR A 21 92.57 32.65 28.81
CA THR A 21 91.78 32.48 27.53
C THR A 21 90.95 31.25 27.58
N GLY A 22 90.56 30.76 28.78
CA GLY A 22 89.72 29.59 28.98
C GLY A 22 88.31 29.88 28.77
N CYS A 23 87.80 29.16 27.79
CA CYS A 23 86.48 28.63 27.76
C CYS A 23 85.30 29.58 27.39
N GLU A 24 85.16 29.77 26.17
CA GLU A 24 83.84 29.65 25.61
C GLU A 24 83.63 28.20 25.09
N LEU A 25 83.68 27.20 26.02
CA LEU A 25 83.49 25.79 25.67
C LEU A 25 82.10 25.31 26.07
N PHE A 26 81.15 26.20 26.45
CA PHE A 26 79.74 25.87 26.63
C PHE A 26 78.99 26.34 25.41
N PRO A 27 78.28 25.43 24.72
CA PRO A 27 77.37 25.89 23.68
C PRO A 27 76.44 26.88 24.34
N LYS A 28 76.27 28.07 23.75
CA LYS A 28 75.20 28.97 24.10
C LYS A 28 73.87 28.18 23.98
N GLU A 29 73.20 28.00 25.10
CA GLU A 29 71.77 27.58 25.06
C GLU A 29 71.07 28.55 24.11
N GLU A 30 70.75 28.06 22.90
CA GLU A 30 69.75 28.72 22.08
C GLU A 30 68.50 28.72 22.93
N THR A 31 68.07 29.88 23.37
CA THR A 31 66.77 30.08 23.95
C THR A 31 65.78 29.60 22.87
N LEU A 32 65.32 28.37 23.03
CA LEU A 32 64.19 27.88 22.22
C LEU A 32 63.11 28.97 22.35
N LEU A 33 62.97 29.78 21.31
CA LEU A 33 61.82 30.64 21.17
C LEU A 33 60.60 29.73 21.30
N ALA A 34 59.74 30.01 22.28
CA ALA A 34 58.50 29.31 22.41
C ALA A 34 57.86 29.23 21.03
N PRO A 35 57.39 28.03 20.59
CA PRO A 35 56.73 27.91 19.28
C PRO A 35 55.67 29.05 19.20
N PRO A 36 55.59 29.74 18.04
CA PRO A 36 54.57 30.77 17.89
C PRO A 36 53.23 30.16 18.27
N LEU A 37 52.52 30.86 19.17
CA LEU A 37 51.15 30.50 19.48
C LEU A 37 50.41 30.48 18.15
N MET A 38 50.15 29.27 17.60
CA MET A 38 49.26 29.15 16.46
C MET A 38 47.91 29.64 16.94
N GLU A 39 47.43 30.67 16.29
CA GLU A 39 46.02 31.10 16.48
C GLU A 39 45.16 29.85 16.25
N PRO A 40 44.27 29.49 17.19
CA PRO A 40 43.40 28.31 17.01
C PRO A 40 42.68 28.46 15.66
N VAL A 41 42.78 27.44 14.81
CA VAL A 41 42.07 27.40 13.54
C VAL A 41 40.58 27.62 13.88
N ALA A 42 40.01 28.72 13.36
CA ALA A 42 38.60 28.99 13.56
C ALA A 42 37.80 27.82 13.02
N VAL A 43 37.18 27.03 13.90
CA VAL A 43 36.32 25.92 13.52
C VAL A 43 35.08 26.52 12.90
N SER A 44 34.91 26.36 11.59
CA SER A 44 33.69 26.75 10.91
C SER A 44 32.62 25.67 11.10
N TYR A 45 31.56 26.01 11.77
CA TYR A 45 30.39 25.12 11.93
C TYR A 45 29.36 25.42 10.85
N SER A 46 28.77 24.36 10.29
CA SER A 46 27.55 24.48 9.49
C SER A 46 26.38 24.59 10.45
N THR A 47 25.68 25.71 10.45
CA THR A 47 24.57 25.96 11.36
C THR A 47 23.26 26.16 10.62
N VAL A 48 22.16 25.93 11.32
CA VAL A 48 20.79 26.24 10.90
C VAL A 48 20.09 26.94 12.06
N LYS A 49 19.24 27.90 11.76
CA LYS A 49 18.43 28.55 12.79
C LYS A 49 17.19 27.73 13.11
N ALA A 50 16.93 27.53 14.38
CA ALA A 50 15.66 26.99 14.85
C ALA A 50 14.54 27.95 14.42
N LYS A 51 13.54 27.42 13.75
CA LYS A 51 12.40 28.20 13.21
C LYS A 51 11.10 27.73 13.85
N ARG A 52 10.14 28.64 13.97
CA ARG A 52 8.79 28.31 14.33
C ARG A 52 8.00 27.96 13.07
N GLY A 53 7.19 26.93 13.14
CA GLY A 53 6.38 26.46 12.00
C GLY A 53 5.49 25.28 12.35
N ASP A 54 4.84 24.74 11.33
CA ASP A 54 3.98 23.58 11.47
C ASP A 54 4.73 22.31 11.03
N ILE A 55 4.61 21.26 11.83
CA ILE A 55 5.19 19.95 11.53
C ILE A 55 4.07 18.92 11.42
N VAL A 56 4.06 18.14 10.32
CA VAL A 56 3.04 17.13 10.06
C VAL A 56 3.72 15.82 9.73
N LYS A 57 3.40 14.79 10.50
CA LYS A 57 3.86 13.42 10.26
C LYS A 57 2.84 12.69 9.42
N THR A 58 3.22 12.33 8.21
CA THR A 58 2.32 11.67 7.25
C THR A 58 2.83 10.32 6.78
N ILE A 59 1.91 9.44 6.44
CA ILE A 59 2.16 8.27 5.60
C ILE A 59 1.59 8.56 4.23
N ARG A 60 2.41 8.35 3.21
CA ARG A 60 1.98 8.46 1.81
C ARG A 60 2.01 7.10 1.15
N GLY A 61 1.05 6.86 0.29
CA GLY A 61 0.95 5.65 -0.49
C GLY A 61 0.12 5.87 -1.74
N SER A 62 -0.07 4.81 -2.52
CA SER A 62 -0.97 4.81 -3.67
C SER A 62 -1.83 3.56 -3.65
N GLY A 63 -3.06 3.69 -4.11
CA GLY A 63 -4.00 2.60 -4.24
C GLY A 63 -4.71 2.63 -5.58
N ASN A 64 -5.44 1.58 -5.88
CA ASN A 64 -6.27 1.51 -7.08
C ASN A 64 -7.74 1.43 -6.69
N PHE A 65 -8.61 2.06 -7.50
CA PHE A 65 -10.04 1.93 -7.33
C PHE A 65 -10.50 0.53 -7.70
N VAL A 66 -11.23 -0.11 -6.79
CA VAL A 66 -11.83 -1.43 -6.98
C VAL A 66 -13.31 -1.38 -6.60
N SER A 67 -14.10 -2.29 -7.14
CA SER A 67 -15.52 -2.35 -6.80
C SER A 67 -15.76 -2.91 -5.40
N ILE A 68 -16.67 -2.28 -4.67
CA ILE A 68 -17.16 -2.79 -3.37
C ILE A 68 -18.00 -4.05 -3.58
N GLU A 69 -18.74 -4.12 -4.68
CA GLU A 69 -19.68 -5.20 -4.98
C GLU A 69 -19.21 -6.01 -6.19
N SER A 70 -18.85 -7.24 -5.95
CA SER A 70 -18.47 -8.18 -7.01
C SER A 70 -18.90 -9.58 -6.64
N LYS A 71 -19.29 -10.37 -7.65
CA LYS A 71 -19.74 -11.73 -7.45
C LYS A 71 -19.02 -12.68 -8.39
N TYR A 72 -18.73 -13.87 -7.86
CA TYR A 72 -18.33 -14.99 -8.68
C TYR A 72 -19.54 -15.65 -9.30
N MET A 73 -19.45 -15.92 -10.60
CA MET A 73 -20.44 -16.64 -11.38
C MET A 73 -19.94 -18.06 -11.57
N PHE A 74 -20.80 -19.01 -11.22
CA PHE A 74 -20.54 -20.45 -11.27
C PHE A 74 -21.85 -21.22 -11.51
N PHE A 75 -21.75 -22.45 -11.99
CA PHE A 75 -22.91 -23.32 -12.13
C PHE A 75 -23.30 -23.90 -10.77
N GLU A 76 -24.52 -23.60 -10.31
CA GLU A 76 -25.02 -24.01 -8.99
C GLU A 76 -25.68 -25.40 -8.99
N ALA A 77 -26.46 -25.72 -10.04
CA ALA A 77 -27.32 -26.89 -10.07
C ALA A 77 -26.63 -28.13 -10.65
N ARG A 78 -25.74 -27.95 -11.62
CA ARG A 78 -25.05 -29.02 -12.31
C ARG A 78 -23.70 -28.61 -12.85
N GLY A 79 -22.76 -29.57 -12.84
CA GLY A 79 -21.53 -29.49 -13.62
C GLY A 79 -21.69 -30.14 -15.00
N GLY A 80 -20.63 -30.15 -15.79
CA GLY A 80 -20.61 -30.75 -17.10
C GLY A 80 -19.46 -30.28 -17.96
N ARG A 81 -19.41 -30.69 -19.21
CA ARG A 81 -18.38 -30.26 -20.14
C ARG A 81 -18.66 -28.81 -20.61
N LEU A 82 -17.67 -27.95 -20.51
CA LEU A 82 -17.74 -26.57 -20.99
C LEU A 82 -17.90 -26.55 -22.50
N LYS A 83 -18.93 -25.86 -22.98
CA LYS A 83 -19.11 -25.61 -24.41
C LYS A 83 -18.32 -24.41 -24.85
N ASP A 84 -18.53 -23.26 -24.18
CA ASP A 84 -17.79 -22.02 -24.43
C ASP A 84 -17.98 -21.02 -23.30
N ILE A 85 -17.05 -20.02 -23.22
CA ILE A 85 -17.18 -18.80 -22.43
C ILE A 85 -17.31 -17.63 -23.41
N TYR A 86 -18.40 -16.89 -23.32
CA TYR A 86 -18.78 -15.87 -24.30
C TYR A 86 -18.29 -14.47 -23.96
N VAL A 87 -17.70 -14.28 -22.78
CA VAL A 87 -17.26 -12.97 -22.26
C VAL A 87 -15.76 -12.97 -21.97
N ARG A 88 -15.18 -11.77 -21.96
CA ARG A 88 -13.76 -11.53 -21.68
C ARG A 88 -13.62 -10.51 -20.55
N HIS A 89 -12.45 -10.45 -19.97
CA HIS A 89 -12.12 -9.39 -19.02
C HIS A 89 -12.34 -7.99 -19.65
N GLY A 90 -13.07 -7.14 -18.95
CA GLY A 90 -13.43 -5.78 -19.38
C GLY A 90 -14.76 -5.66 -20.09
N ASP A 91 -15.44 -6.77 -20.43
CA ASP A 91 -16.75 -6.71 -21.05
C ASP A 91 -17.82 -6.21 -20.09
N VAL A 92 -18.70 -5.35 -20.57
CA VAL A 92 -19.87 -4.88 -19.83
C VAL A 92 -21.02 -5.87 -20.04
N VAL A 93 -21.60 -6.35 -18.96
CA VAL A 93 -22.69 -7.32 -18.97
C VAL A 93 -23.90 -6.80 -18.18
N LYS A 94 -25.09 -7.24 -18.59
CA LYS A 94 -26.34 -6.98 -17.89
C LYS A 94 -26.86 -8.25 -17.22
N LYS A 95 -27.67 -8.07 -16.22
CA LYS A 95 -28.40 -9.19 -15.60
C LYS A 95 -29.18 -9.98 -16.63
N GLY A 96 -28.92 -11.28 -16.70
CA GLY A 96 -29.50 -12.21 -17.68
C GLY A 96 -28.64 -12.46 -18.91
N ASP A 97 -27.55 -11.73 -19.13
CA ASP A 97 -26.64 -11.98 -20.25
C ASP A 97 -25.94 -13.34 -20.08
N LEU A 98 -25.82 -14.07 -21.18
CA LEU A 98 -25.15 -15.37 -21.21
C LEU A 98 -23.64 -15.20 -21.10
N LEU A 99 -23.04 -15.78 -20.06
CA LEU A 99 -21.60 -15.71 -19.79
C LEU A 99 -20.84 -16.96 -20.26
N ALA A 100 -21.39 -18.14 -19.98
CA ALA A 100 -20.81 -19.43 -20.37
C ALA A 100 -21.92 -20.47 -20.55
N GLU A 101 -21.60 -21.54 -21.26
CA GLU A 101 -22.55 -22.61 -21.51
C GLU A 101 -21.85 -23.98 -21.41
N LEU A 102 -22.56 -24.95 -20.85
CA LEU A 102 -22.16 -26.35 -20.89
C LEU A 102 -22.76 -27.04 -22.10
N TYR A 103 -22.16 -28.15 -22.54
CA TYR A 103 -22.78 -28.99 -23.54
C TYR A 103 -24.12 -29.53 -23.03
N THR A 104 -25.15 -29.43 -23.87
CA THR A 104 -26.51 -29.89 -23.58
C THR A 104 -26.71 -31.37 -23.88
N ASP A 105 -25.73 -32.01 -24.52
CA ASP A 105 -25.79 -33.37 -25.01
C ASP A 105 -27.10 -33.59 -25.81
N ASP A 106 -27.97 -34.53 -25.38
CA ASP A 106 -29.24 -34.84 -26.07
C ASP A 106 -30.45 -34.01 -25.56
N LEU A 107 -30.26 -33.05 -24.63
CA LEU A 107 -31.39 -32.33 -24.01
C LEU A 107 -32.24 -31.58 -25.05
N ASP A 108 -31.64 -31.02 -26.10
CA ASP A 108 -32.44 -30.33 -27.14
C ASP A 108 -33.34 -31.27 -27.88
N TYR A 109 -32.85 -32.48 -28.16
CA TYR A 109 -33.66 -33.52 -28.77
C TYR A 109 -34.78 -34.01 -27.82
N GLU A 110 -34.43 -34.23 -26.55
CA GLU A 110 -35.39 -34.68 -25.53
C GLU A 110 -36.52 -33.65 -25.35
N ILE A 111 -36.16 -32.36 -25.29
CA ILE A 111 -37.16 -31.24 -25.24
C ILE A 111 -38.08 -31.31 -26.43
N LYS A 112 -37.49 -31.46 -27.64
CA LYS A 112 -38.32 -31.54 -28.87
C LYS A 112 -39.28 -32.70 -28.87
N MET A 113 -38.79 -33.86 -28.45
CA MET A 113 -39.62 -35.07 -28.31
C MET A 113 -40.76 -34.85 -27.27
N GLN A 114 -40.47 -34.24 -26.16
CA GLN A 114 -41.45 -33.95 -25.09
C GLN A 114 -42.45 -32.87 -25.53
N GLU A 115 -42.08 -31.89 -26.33
CA GLU A 115 -43.00 -30.94 -26.95
C GLU A 115 -44.04 -31.65 -27.85
N LEU A 116 -43.56 -32.66 -28.64
CA LEU A 116 -44.44 -33.46 -29.49
C LEU A 116 -45.38 -34.34 -28.65
N ASN A 117 -44.86 -34.91 -27.55
CA ASN A 117 -45.69 -35.71 -26.60
C ASN A 117 -46.79 -34.86 -25.97
N LEU A 118 -46.45 -33.62 -25.51
CA LEU A 118 -47.42 -32.69 -24.98
C LEU A 118 -48.46 -32.28 -26.03
N LYS A 119 -48.04 -32.02 -27.29
CA LYS A 119 -48.96 -31.76 -28.38
C LYS A 119 -49.91 -32.93 -28.65
N LYS A 120 -49.38 -34.18 -28.66
CA LYS A 120 -50.19 -35.40 -28.80
C LYS A 120 -51.21 -35.51 -27.68
N ALA A 121 -50.83 -35.33 -26.41
CA ALA A 121 -51.76 -35.39 -25.27
C ALA A 121 -52.85 -34.35 -25.36
N ARG A 122 -52.52 -33.11 -25.75
CA ARG A 122 -53.49 -32.02 -25.98
C ARG A 122 -54.49 -32.34 -27.10
N LEU A 123 -54.05 -32.92 -28.23
CA LEU A 123 -54.90 -33.33 -29.31
C LEU A 123 -55.88 -34.44 -28.87
N THR A 124 -55.40 -35.43 -28.12
CA THR A 124 -56.24 -36.53 -27.56
C THR A 124 -57.29 -35.95 -26.62
N TYR A 125 -56.91 -35.04 -25.70
CA TYR A 125 -57.85 -34.35 -24.80
C TYR A 125 -58.95 -33.58 -25.58
N ASN A 126 -58.56 -32.81 -26.59
CA ASN A 126 -59.49 -32.06 -27.39
C ASN A 126 -60.44 -32.94 -28.19
N GLN A 127 -59.95 -34.05 -28.78
CA GLN A 127 -60.76 -35.04 -29.50
C GLN A 127 -61.81 -35.68 -28.60
N LEU A 128 -61.41 -36.06 -27.37
CA LEU A 128 -62.32 -36.62 -26.35
C LEU A 128 -63.37 -35.59 -25.90
N LYS A 129 -62.96 -34.34 -25.78
CA LYS A 129 -63.89 -33.23 -25.45
C LYS A 129 -64.93 -32.99 -26.57
N GLU A 130 -64.50 -32.98 -27.82
CA GLU A 130 -65.34 -32.82 -28.99
C GLU A 130 -66.31 -33.99 -29.19
N SER A 131 -65.91 -35.21 -28.83
CA SER A 131 -66.70 -36.42 -28.90
C SER A 131 -67.65 -36.60 -27.70
N ASN A 132 -67.74 -35.65 -26.78
CA ASN A 132 -68.56 -35.71 -25.55
C ASN A 132 -68.25 -36.96 -24.71
N ALA A 133 -66.97 -37.34 -24.57
CA ALA A 133 -66.52 -38.44 -23.73
C ALA A 133 -66.98 -38.25 -22.25
N ASP A 134 -67.09 -39.34 -21.52
CA ASP A 134 -67.47 -39.28 -20.11
C ASP A 134 -66.48 -38.50 -19.25
N LYS A 135 -66.97 -37.99 -18.09
CA LYS A 135 -66.18 -37.16 -17.18
C LYS A 135 -64.85 -37.80 -16.75
N TYR A 136 -64.82 -39.08 -16.48
CA TYR A 136 -63.61 -39.74 -15.97
C TYR A 136 -62.55 -39.92 -17.08
N THR A 137 -63.01 -40.20 -18.31
CA THR A 137 -62.15 -40.27 -19.49
C THR A 137 -61.53 -38.89 -19.81
N LEU A 138 -62.33 -37.81 -19.77
CA LEU A 138 -61.83 -36.45 -19.93
C LEU A 138 -60.83 -36.07 -18.81
N GLN A 139 -61.15 -36.43 -17.58
CA GLN A 139 -60.26 -36.16 -16.44
C GLN A 139 -58.93 -36.88 -16.56
N ARG A 140 -58.93 -38.13 -17.01
CA ARG A 140 -57.70 -38.88 -17.27
C ARG A 140 -56.86 -38.22 -18.35
N ALA A 141 -57.44 -37.83 -19.47
CA ALA A 141 -56.76 -37.15 -20.56
C ALA A 141 -56.21 -35.77 -20.13
N ALA A 142 -56.89 -35.08 -19.23
CA ALA A 142 -56.37 -33.81 -18.67
C ALA A 142 -55.13 -34.06 -17.81
N ILE A 143 -55.12 -35.09 -17.00
CA ILE A 143 -53.92 -35.49 -16.21
C ILE A 143 -52.76 -35.90 -17.13
N ASP A 144 -53.00 -36.60 -18.24
CA ASP A 144 -51.95 -36.93 -19.21
C ASP A 144 -51.31 -35.67 -19.82
N VAL A 145 -52.12 -34.60 -20.11
CA VAL A 145 -51.60 -33.31 -20.55
C VAL A 145 -50.76 -32.66 -19.47
N GLU A 146 -51.19 -32.69 -18.21
CA GLU A 146 -50.47 -32.12 -17.08
C GLU A 146 -49.09 -32.81 -16.87
N ILE A 147 -49.08 -34.16 -16.87
CA ILE A 147 -47.83 -34.97 -16.77
C ILE A 147 -46.88 -34.60 -17.91
N ALA A 148 -47.37 -34.54 -19.16
CA ALA A 148 -46.56 -34.19 -20.30
C ALA A 148 -45.97 -32.77 -20.20
N ASN A 149 -46.75 -31.83 -19.67
CA ASN A 149 -46.30 -30.44 -19.43
C ASN A 149 -45.22 -30.39 -18.34
N MET A 150 -45.42 -31.03 -17.19
CA MET A 150 -44.47 -31.12 -16.09
C MET A 150 -43.12 -31.70 -16.57
N ASN A 151 -43.15 -32.74 -17.39
CA ASN A 151 -41.91 -33.32 -17.94
C ASN A 151 -41.21 -32.36 -18.88
N LEU A 152 -41.90 -31.60 -19.70
CA LEU A 152 -41.34 -30.59 -20.56
C LEU A 152 -40.68 -29.46 -19.76
N GLU A 153 -41.34 -28.96 -18.72
CA GLU A 153 -40.81 -27.91 -17.85
C GLU A 153 -39.53 -28.40 -17.11
N ARG A 154 -39.50 -29.67 -16.64
CA ARG A 154 -38.30 -30.26 -16.03
C ARG A 154 -37.13 -30.25 -17.00
N LEU A 155 -37.32 -30.67 -18.25
CA LEU A 155 -36.25 -30.67 -19.27
C LEU A 155 -35.78 -29.27 -19.63
N LYS A 156 -36.72 -28.31 -19.76
CA LYS A 156 -36.36 -26.89 -19.98
C LYS A 156 -35.57 -26.31 -18.84
N LYS A 157 -35.93 -26.62 -17.58
CA LYS A 157 -35.13 -26.23 -16.40
C LYS A 157 -33.74 -26.81 -16.46
N GLN A 158 -33.60 -28.12 -16.75
CA GLN A 158 -32.29 -28.75 -16.90
C GLN A 158 -31.45 -28.09 -17.99
N LYS A 159 -32.06 -27.64 -19.11
CA LYS A 159 -31.35 -26.87 -20.13
C LYS A 159 -30.94 -25.48 -19.63
N ALA A 160 -31.80 -24.79 -18.93
CA ALA A 160 -31.45 -23.48 -18.34
C ALA A 160 -30.28 -23.60 -17.35
N GLU A 161 -30.19 -24.71 -16.62
CA GLU A 161 -29.08 -25.00 -15.69
C GLU A 161 -27.75 -25.28 -16.40
N THR A 162 -27.74 -25.48 -17.73
CA THR A 162 -26.51 -25.55 -18.54
C THR A 162 -26.00 -24.18 -18.99
N GLN A 163 -26.74 -23.13 -18.72
CA GLN A 163 -26.39 -21.76 -19.09
C GLN A 163 -26.02 -20.95 -17.85
N LEU A 164 -24.81 -20.40 -17.83
CA LEU A 164 -24.37 -19.48 -16.82
C LEU A 164 -24.70 -18.07 -17.28
N VAL A 165 -25.60 -17.42 -16.58
CA VAL A 165 -26.03 -16.04 -16.87
C VAL A 165 -25.60 -15.10 -15.77
N SER A 166 -25.40 -13.83 -16.09
CA SER A 166 -25.10 -12.81 -15.07
C SER A 166 -26.31 -12.57 -14.17
N ASP A 167 -26.11 -12.54 -12.86
CA ASP A 167 -27.16 -12.22 -11.89
C ASP A 167 -27.21 -10.72 -11.53
N MET A 168 -26.25 -9.92 -12.07
CA MET A 168 -26.13 -8.48 -11.87
C MET A 168 -25.66 -7.76 -13.12
N ASP A 169 -25.90 -6.45 -13.17
CA ASP A 169 -25.25 -5.56 -14.13
C ASP A 169 -23.82 -5.28 -13.66
N GLY A 170 -22.88 -5.15 -14.60
CA GLY A 170 -21.50 -4.85 -14.21
C GLY A 170 -20.47 -5.06 -15.31
N VAL A 171 -19.21 -5.10 -14.89
CA VAL A 171 -18.03 -5.35 -15.73
C VAL A 171 -17.39 -6.66 -15.33
N VAL A 172 -17.02 -7.47 -16.29
CA VAL A 172 -16.27 -8.72 -16.08
C VAL A 172 -14.84 -8.40 -15.66
N ILE A 173 -14.48 -8.72 -14.41
CA ILE A 173 -13.15 -8.45 -13.85
C ILE A 173 -12.24 -9.69 -13.75
N TYR A 174 -12.80 -10.86 -13.97
CA TYR A 174 -12.05 -12.11 -13.99
C TYR A 174 -12.75 -13.13 -14.87
N VAL A 175 -11.97 -13.85 -15.65
CA VAL A 175 -12.36 -15.06 -16.38
C VAL A 175 -11.27 -16.10 -16.17
N ASP A 176 -11.64 -17.32 -15.83
CA ASP A 176 -10.65 -18.41 -15.67
C ASP A 176 -10.11 -18.82 -17.05
N THR A 177 -8.99 -18.24 -17.44
CA THR A 177 -8.33 -18.49 -18.73
C THR A 177 -7.68 -19.85 -18.86
N ARG A 178 -7.66 -20.67 -17.80
CA ARG A 178 -7.16 -22.04 -17.84
C ARG A 178 -8.19 -23.01 -18.44
N LEU A 179 -9.46 -22.59 -18.45
CA LEU A 179 -10.56 -23.37 -19.00
C LEU A 179 -10.63 -23.25 -20.51
N SER A 180 -10.84 -24.38 -21.15
CA SER A 180 -11.01 -24.52 -22.59
C SER A 180 -12.30 -25.26 -22.93
N PRO A 181 -12.90 -25.04 -24.11
CA PRO A 181 -14.05 -25.84 -24.56
C PRO A 181 -13.74 -27.33 -24.49
N GLY A 182 -14.63 -28.08 -23.85
CA GLY A 182 -14.51 -29.53 -23.60
C GLY A 182 -14.05 -29.88 -22.19
N ASP A 183 -13.51 -28.94 -21.41
CA ASP A 183 -13.12 -29.18 -20.02
C ASP A 183 -14.32 -29.45 -19.13
N ASN A 184 -14.10 -30.25 -18.08
CA ASN A 184 -15.16 -30.59 -17.14
C ASN A 184 -15.24 -29.54 -16.03
N ILE A 185 -16.40 -28.91 -15.88
CA ILE A 185 -16.70 -27.90 -14.86
C ILE A 185 -17.44 -28.57 -13.71
N SER A 186 -16.95 -28.32 -12.50
CA SER A 186 -17.63 -28.74 -11.27
C SER A 186 -18.64 -27.71 -10.80
N VAL A 187 -19.64 -28.19 -10.04
CA VAL A 187 -20.60 -27.30 -9.35
C VAL A 187 -19.83 -26.38 -8.39
N PHE A 188 -20.23 -25.13 -8.32
CA PHE A 188 -19.60 -24.05 -7.51
C PHE A 188 -18.13 -23.73 -7.87
N GLN A 189 -17.67 -24.18 -9.03
CA GLN A 189 -16.37 -23.74 -9.54
C GLN A 189 -16.45 -22.30 -10.02
N ASN A 190 -15.61 -21.40 -9.46
CA ASN A 190 -15.52 -20.01 -9.88
C ASN A 190 -14.97 -19.90 -11.30
N ILE A 191 -15.74 -19.38 -12.22
CA ILE A 191 -15.40 -19.27 -13.64
C ILE A 191 -15.21 -17.82 -14.05
N ILE A 192 -16.13 -16.95 -13.65
CA ILE A 192 -16.19 -15.54 -14.03
C ILE A 192 -16.46 -14.73 -12.77
N ARG A 193 -15.92 -13.51 -12.69
CA ARG A 193 -16.28 -12.54 -11.65
C ARG A 193 -16.76 -11.26 -12.31
N VAL A 194 -17.93 -10.81 -11.91
CA VAL A 194 -18.57 -9.56 -12.37
C VAL A 194 -18.55 -8.58 -11.21
N ALA A 195 -18.27 -7.31 -11.48
CA ALA A 195 -18.19 -6.24 -10.50
C ALA A 195 -19.05 -5.04 -10.92
N ASP A 196 -19.67 -4.38 -9.94
CA ASP A 196 -20.39 -3.12 -10.14
C ASP A 196 -19.38 -1.98 -10.35
N PRO A 197 -19.34 -1.32 -11.52
CA PRO A 197 -18.38 -0.26 -11.79
C PRO A 197 -18.73 1.09 -11.11
N GLU A 198 -19.93 1.25 -10.57
CA GLU A 198 -20.38 2.51 -9.97
C GLU A 198 -20.03 2.60 -8.47
N LYS A 199 -19.88 1.47 -7.80
CA LYS A 199 -19.58 1.39 -6.38
C LYS A 199 -18.10 1.11 -6.16
N LEU A 200 -17.29 2.16 -6.15
CA LEU A 200 -15.83 2.06 -6.02
C LEU A 200 -15.36 2.47 -4.63
N TYR A 201 -14.29 1.83 -4.17
CA TYR A 201 -13.47 2.28 -3.08
C TYR A 201 -11.99 2.18 -3.47
N LEU A 202 -11.14 2.95 -2.80
CA LEU A 202 -9.71 2.94 -3.04
C LEU A 202 -9.06 1.84 -2.18
N ALA A 203 -8.44 0.87 -2.82
CA ALA A 203 -7.74 -0.23 -2.17
C ALA A 203 -6.25 0.09 -2.05
N TYR A 204 -5.76 0.25 -0.83
CA TYR A 204 -4.35 0.50 -0.53
C TYR A 204 -3.67 -0.77 -0.01
N SER A 205 -2.57 -1.14 -0.65
CA SER A 205 -1.68 -2.20 -0.18
C SER A 205 -0.25 -1.67 -0.06
N GLY A 206 0.33 -1.76 1.13
CA GLY A 206 1.68 -1.26 1.37
C GLY A 206 2.21 -1.66 2.74
N SER A 207 3.50 -1.41 2.98
CA SER A 207 4.16 -1.78 4.25
C SER A 207 3.59 -1.09 5.50
N ASN A 208 2.88 0.01 5.32
CA ASN A 208 2.36 0.84 6.41
C ASN A 208 0.86 0.63 6.69
N MET A 209 0.25 -0.45 6.18
CA MET A 209 -1.18 -0.73 6.39
C MET A 209 -1.59 -0.80 7.87
N THR A 210 -0.68 -1.20 8.74
CA THR A 210 -0.92 -1.30 10.20
C THR A 210 -1.18 0.03 10.89
N ASN A 211 -0.83 1.14 10.25
CA ASN A 211 -1.09 2.48 10.79
C ASN A 211 -2.50 3.00 10.46
N PHE A 212 -3.23 2.31 9.58
CA PHE A 212 -4.59 2.66 9.24
C PHE A 212 -5.56 1.96 10.19
N PHE A 213 -6.51 2.70 10.71
CA PHE A 213 -7.57 2.18 11.58
C PHE A 213 -8.95 2.55 11.02
N MET A 214 -9.95 1.77 11.38
CA MET A 214 -11.33 1.98 10.95
C MET A 214 -11.80 3.38 11.30
N GLY A 215 -12.35 4.08 10.32
CA GLY A 215 -12.86 5.44 10.48
C GLY A 215 -11.82 6.54 10.40
N ALA A 216 -10.52 6.23 10.19
CA ALA A 216 -9.49 7.24 9.99
C ALA A 216 -9.78 8.08 8.74
N GLU A 217 -9.59 9.40 8.86
CA GLU A 217 -9.67 10.32 7.75
C GLU A 217 -8.34 10.33 6.99
N VAL A 218 -8.42 10.34 5.68
CA VAL A 218 -7.26 10.37 4.77
C VAL A 218 -7.49 11.40 3.67
N GLU A 219 -6.44 12.00 3.20
CA GLU A 219 -6.48 12.80 1.98
C GLU A 219 -6.20 11.92 0.77
N VAL A 220 -7.05 12.01 -0.24
CA VAL A 220 -6.92 11.25 -1.49
C VAL A 220 -6.71 12.22 -2.64
N THR A 221 -5.62 12.05 -3.37
CA THR A 221 -5.34 12.87 -4.56
C THR A 221 -5.60 12.06 -5.82
N ILE A 222 -6.57 12.52 -6.63
CA ILE A 222 -6.97 11.92 -7.90
C ILE A 222 -6.75 12.95 -9.00
N LYS A 223 -5.92 12.65 -10.00
CA LYS A 223 -5.64 13.58 -11.13
C LYS A 223 -5.32 15.01 -10.66
N ASP A 224 -4.46 15.14 -9.64
CA ASP A 224 -4.02 16.41 -9.02
C ASP A 224 -5.10 17.19 -8.24
N LYS A 225 -6.27 16.62 -8.00
CA LYS A 225 -7.31 17.18 -7.12
C LYS A 225 -7.38 16.40 -5.82
N GLN A 226 -7.56 17.13 -4.72
CA GLN A 226 -7.68 16.57 -3.37
C GLN A 226 -9.12 16.28 -3.01
N TYR A 227 -9.35 15.13 -2.42
CA TYR A 227 -10.63 14.65 -1.91
C TYR A 227 -10.43 14.13 -0.49
N LYS A 228 -11.50 14.12 0.30
CA LYS A 228 -11.50 13.46 1.60
C LYS A 228 -11.87 12.00 1.42
N GLY A 229 -11.18 11.14 2.14
CA GLY A 229 -11.48 9.73 2.21
C GLY A 229 -11.59 9.26 3.66
N LYS A 230 -12.28 8.14 3.86
CA LYS A 230 -12.45 7.51 5.15
C LYS A 230 -12.13 6.02 5.04
N VAL A 231 -11.35 5.52 5.99
CA VAL A 231 -11.04 4.09 6.07
C VAL A 231 -12.28 3.30 6.46
N ILE A 232 -12.75 2.42 5.56
CA ILE A 232 -13.94 1.57 5.74
C ILE A 232 -13.59 0.11 6.03
N SER A 233 -12.38 -0.33 5.71
CA SER A 233 -11.91 -1.67 6.03
C SER A 233 -10.39 -1.71 6.21
N THR A 234 -9.93 -2.59 7.09
CA THR A 234 -8.51 -2.88 7.30
C THR A 234 -8.31 -4.40 7.30
N PRO A 235 -7.10 -4.92 7.04
CA PRO A 235 -6.83 -6.35 7.13
C PRO A 235 -7.28 -7.00 8.44
N SER A 236 -7.19 -6.27 9.54
CA SER A 236 -7.60 -6.74 10.88
C SER A 236 -9.10 -6.65 11.15
N SER A 237 -9.86 -5.89 10.37
CA SER A 237 -11.32 -5.75 10.52
C SER A 237 -12.12 -6.82 9.79
N VAL A 238 -11.47 -7.57 8.88
CA VAL A 238 -12.11 -8.63 8.10
C VAL A 238 -12.21 -9.90 8.94
N PRO A 239 -13.42 -10.48 9.11
CA PRO A 239 -13.60 -11.74 9.84
C PRO A 239 -12.75 -12.88 9.26
N PRO A 240 -12.43 -13.93 10.06
CA PRO A 240 -11.65 -15.07 9.58
C PRO A 240 -12.23 -15.77 8.37
N ASP A 241 -13.54 -15.80 8.25
CA ASP A 241 -14.35 -16.37 7.15
C ASP A 241 -14.73 -15.34 6.07
N GLY A 242 -14.26 -14.11 6.20
CA GLY A 242 -14.50 -13.03 5.23
C GLY A 242 -13.66 -13.17 3.95
N ASP A 243 -13.94 -12.31 2.97
CA ASP A 243 -13.24 -12.30 1.68
C ASP A 243 -11.72 -12.12 1.90
N GLU A 244 -10.95 -13.15 1.50
CA GLU A 244 -9.48 -13.14 1.65
C GLU A 244 -8.81 -11.97 0.91
N ASN A 245 -9.42 -11.49 -0.16
CA ASN A 245 -8.88 -10.32 -0.86
C ASN A 245 -8.90 -9.07 0.03
N LEU A 246 -9.95 -8.88 0.84
CA LEU A 246 -10.06 -7.75 1.77
C LEU A 246 -9.00 -7.78 2.88
N LYS A 247 -8.40 -8.94 3.16
CA LYS A 247 -7.31 -9.08 4.14
C LYS A 247 -5.97 -8.51 3.65
N ASN A 248 -5.85 -8.22 2.35
CA ASN A 248 -4.60 -7.80 1.73
C ASN A 248 -4.50 -6.29 1.51
N TYR A 249 -5.54 -5.51 1.84
CA TYR A 249 -5.53 -4.06 1.65
C TYR A 249 -6.43 -3.32 2.65
N VAL A 250 -6.16 -2.02 2.76
CA VAL A 250 -7.01 -1.05 3.44
C VAL A 250 -7.99 -0.49 2.42
N GLY A 251 -9.28 -0.59 2.72
CA GLY A 251 -10.35 0.00 1.91
C GLY A 251 -10.65 1.42 2.36
N ILE A 252 -10.69 2.35 1.43
CA ILE A 252 -10.93 3.77 1.66
C ILE A 252 -12.09 4.22 0.79
N GLU A 253 -13.17 4.68 1.41
CA GLU A 253 -14.27 5.34 0.76
C GLU A 253 -13.90 6.80 0.50
N VAL A 254 -14.11 7.28 -0.73
CA VAL A 254 -13.79 8.66 -1.12
C VAL A 254 -15.06 9.46 -1.23
N GLU A 255 -15.13 10.57 -0.51
CA GLU A 255 -16.28 11.47 -0.55
C GLU A 255 -16.36 12.19 -1.90
N ASN A 256 -17.56 12.29 -2.48
CA ASN A 256 -17.79 12.97 -3.75
C ASN A 256 -16.86 12.49 -4.88
N LEU A 257 -16.72 11.16 -5.01
CA LEU A 257 -15.92 10.55 -6.06
C LEU A 257 -16.35 11.08 -7.44
N PRO A 258 -15.41 11.57 -8.28
CA PRO A 258 -15.74 12.02 -9.63
C PRO A 258 -16.30 10.89 -10.51
N GLU A 259 -17.29 11.19 -11.33
CA GLU A 259 -17.93 10.22 -12.26
C GLU A 259 -16.96 9.68 -13.32
N ASP A 260 -15.87 10.39 -13.59
CA ASP A 260 -14.84 9.99 -14.57
C ASP A 260 -13.79 9.04 -14.01
N VAL A 261 -13.87 8.67 -12.72
CA VAL A 261 -13.03 7.67 -12.08
C VAL A 261 -13.55 6.27 -12.40
N LYS A 262 -12.65 5.43 -12.85
CA LYS A 262 -12.95 4.05 -13.24
C LYS A 262 -12.23 3.05 -12.35
N MET A 263 -12.76 1.86 -12.30
CA MET A 263 -12.10 0.71 -11.69
C MET A 263 -10.72 0.50 -12.33
N GLY A 264 -9.68 0.36 -11.49
CA GLY A 264 -8.28 0.27 -11.91
C GLY A 264 -7.53 1.60 -11.93
N ASP A 265 -8.23 2.76 -11.88
CA ASP A 265 -7.56 4.06 -11.77
C ASP A 265 -6.77 4.14 -10.46
N ASN A 266 -5.62 4.84 -10.53
CA ASN A 266 -4.73 5.02 -9.37
C ASN A 266 -5.01 6.36 -8.69
N ALA A 267 -4.87 6.37 -7.35
CA ALA A 267 -4.90 7.59 -6.54
C ALA A 267 -3.80 7.56 -5.48
N GLN A 268 -3.32 8.74 -5.10
CA GLN A 268 -2.40 8.90 -3.98
C GLN A 268 -3.18 9.07 -2.68
N ILE A 269 -2.62 8.53 -1.60
CA ILE A 269 -3.22 8.56 -0.26
C ILE A 269 -2.23 9.22 0.68
N THR A 270 -2.70 10.15 1.50
CA THR A 270 -1.94 10.74 2.58
C THR A 270 -2.73 10.58 3.88
N LEU A 271 -2.19 9.79 4.79
CA LEU A 271 -2.69 9.66 6.16
C LEU A 271 -1.87 10.58 7.07
N ILE A 272 -2.51 11.50 7.74
CA ILE A 272 -1.89 12.32 8.79
C ILE A 272 -1.88 11.48 10.07
N LEU A 273 -0.68 11.21 10.60
CA LEU A 273 -0.51 10.47 11.85
C LEU A 273 -0.50 11.40 13.05
N ASP A 274 0.14 12.56 12.88
CA ASP A 274 0.31 13.54 13.95
C ASP A 274 0.60 14.92 13.35
N GLU A 275 0.12 15.99 13.97
CA GLU A 275 0.40 17.36 13.57
C GLU A 275 0.61 18.27 14.79
N SER A 276 1.54 19.20 14.68
CA SER A 276 1.74 20.27 15.66
C SER A 276 1.92 21.59 14.92
N ARG A 277 1.26 22.62 15.40
CA ARG A 277 1.28 23.93 14.78
C ARG A 277 2.01 24.92 15.65
N ASP A 278 2.67 25.90 15.00
CA ASP A 278 3.39 26.99 15.69
C ASP A 278 4.41 26.47 16.72
N THR A 279 5.15 25.42 16.40
CA THR A 279 6.15 24.79 17.27
C THR A 279 7.58 25.06 16.76
N ILE A 280 8.59 24.82 17.63
CA ILE A 280 10.01 24.95 17.24
C ILE A 280 10.41 23.74 16.41
N ILE A 281 10.96 23.97 15.21
CA ILE A 281 11.36 22.94 14.27
C ILE A 281 12.85 23.08 13.96
N VAL A 282 13.56 21.95 14.02
CA VAL A 282 14.94 21.83 13.59
C VAL A 282 15.10 20.66 12.61
N PRO A 283 16.08 20.69 11.70
CA PRO A 283 16.39 19.53 10.86
C PRO A 283 16.75 18.32 11.73
N LYS A 284 16.26 17.14 11.34
CA LYS A 284 16.53 15.87 12.06
C LYS A 284 18.02 15.61 12.29
N GLN A 285 18.86 15.98 11.33
CA GLN A 285 20.31 15.81 11.44
C GLN A 285 20.97 16.67 12.52
N ALA A 286 20.29 17.69 13.04
CA ALA A 286 20.78 18.52 14.13
C ALA A 286 20.57 17.89 15.51
N VAL A 287 19.59 16.97 15.64
CA VAL A 287 19.29 16.26 16.90
C VAL A 287 20.18 15.02 16.99
N ARG A 288 20.89 14.90 18.10
CA ARG A 288 21.76 13.79 18.40
C ARG A 288 21.19 12.91 19.49
N ASN A 289 21.52 11.62 19.43
CA ASN A 289 21.12 10.66 20.46
C ASN A 289 22.35 9.94 21.00
N TYR A 290 22.54 10.01 22.31
CA TYR A 290 23.59 9.26 23.00
C TYR A 290 22.99 8.55 24.22
N MET A 291 23.00 7.24 24.24
CA MET A 291 22.44 6.39 25.30
C MET A 291 20.98 6.76 25.71
N GLY A 292 20.14 7.14 24.71
CA GLY A 292 18.75 7.53 24.97
C GLY A 292 18.53 9.02 25.30
N ARG A 293 19.60 9.77 25.60
CA ARG A 293 19.60 11.21 25.78
C ARG A 293 19.58 11.91 24.43
N LYS A 294 18.59 12.78 24.19
CA LYS A 294 18.50 13.60 22.98
C LYS A 294 19.04 14.99 23.28
N TYR A 295 19.91 15.49 22.40
CA TYR A 295 20.53 16.78 22.58
C TYR A 295 20.85 17.44 21.23
N VAL A 296 21.03 18.74 21.25
CA VAL A 296 21.50 19.57 20.13
C VAL A 296 22.76 20.31 20.53
N ASN A 297 23.57 20.70 19.54
CA ASN A 297 24.69 21.57 19.74
C ASN A 297 24.29 22.99 19.30
N VAL A 298 24.23 23.92 20.25
CA VAL A 298 23.90 25.32 20.01
C VAL A 298 25.19 26.11 19.87
N LEU A 299 25.28 26.96 18.86
CA LEU A 299 26.41 27.87 18.66
C LEU A 299 26.13 29.18 19.41
N GLU A 300 26.73 29.36 20.58
CA GLU A 300 26.60 30.56 21.39
C GLU A 300 27.97 31.29 21.47
N ASN A 301 28.05 32.52 21.04
CA ASN A 301 29.26 33.34 21.06
C ASN A 301 30.48 32.64 20.41
N GLY A 302 30.27 31.86 19.36
CA GLY A 302 31.32 31.08 18.68
C GLY A 302 31.73 29.77 19.38
N LEU A 303 31.07 29.45 20.50
CA LEU A 303 31.31 28.20 21.24
C LEU A 303 30.20 27.18 20.97
N ASN A 304 30.62 25.92 20.90
CA ASN A 304 29.69 24.78 20.76
C ASN A 304 29.22 24.36 22.16
N ASN A 305 27.96 24.60 22.47
CA ASN A 305 27.30 24.21 23.72
C ASN A 305 26.33 23.07 23.48
N GLU A 306 26.53 21.94 24.16
CA GLU A 306 25.62 20.81 24.14
C GLU A 306 24.44 21.10 25.09
N ARG A 307 23.22 21.00 24.55
CA ARG A 307 21.98 21.26 25.30
C ARG A 307 21.00 20.12 25.11
N ASP A 308 20.49 19.58 26.23
CA ASP A 308 19.46 18.57 26.22
C ASP A 308 18.14 19.13 25.68
N VAL A 309 17.44 18.28 24.92
CA VAL A 309 16.17 18.67 24.32
C VAL A 309 15.11 17.60 24.56
N GLU A 310 13.89 18.06 24.79
CA GLU A 310 12.71 17.21 24.69
C GLU A 310 12.12 17.35 23.29
N ILE A 311 11.90 16.23 22.60
CA ILE A 311 11.37 16.23 21.23
C ILE A 311 9.93 15.72 21.20
N GLY A 312 9.14 16.30 20.31
CA GLY A 312 7.79 15.85 19.98
C GLY A 312 7.76 15.03 18.69
N ILE A 313 7.04 15.55 17.71
CA ILE A 313 6.86 14.89 16.41
C ILE A 313 8.20 14.81 15.67
N GLU A 314 8.49 13.62 15.18
CA GLU A 314 9.69 13.33 14.37
C GLU A 314 9.25 12.85 12.98
N THR A 315 9.70 13.57 11.94
CA THR A 315 9.50 13.23 10.53
C THR A 315 10.80 12.68 9.89
N ALA A 316 10.80 12.48 8.60
CA ALA A 316 12.02 12.08 7.87
C ALA A 316 13.10 13.16 7.85
N THR A 317 12.72 14.44 7.87
CA THR A 317 13.61 15.60 7.65
C THR A 317 13.69 16.55 8.82
N GLU A 318 12.65 16.67 9.62
CA GLU A 318 12.49 17.67 10.69
C GLU A 318 12.04 17.01 12.00
N VAL A 319 12.35 17.67 13.10
CA VAL A 319 11.99 17.28 14.46
C VAL A 319 11.43 18.48 15.18
N GLU A 320 10.33 18.28 15.88
CA GLU A 320 9.76 19.20 16.83
C GLU A 320 10.56 19.23 18.12
N ILE A 321 10.88 20.42 18.61
CA ILE A 321 11.51 20.61 19.91
C ILE A 321 10.45 21.20 20.85
N LEU A 322 10.13 20.46 21.92
CA LEU A 322 9.19 20.89 22.96
C LEU A 322 9.87 21.76 24.01
N GLU A 323 11.11 21.35 24.38
CA GLU A 323 11.92 22.09 25.37
C GLU A 323 13.40 22.04 24.99
N GLY A 324 14.14 23.10 25.37
CA GLY A 324 15.59 23.14 25.27
C GLY A 324 16.15 24.05 24.16
N VAL A 325 15.33 24.53 23.22
CA VAL A 325 15.75 25.45 22.13
C VAL A 325 14.73 26.55 21.98
N GLU A 326 15.22 27.78 21.75
CA GLU A 326 14.40 28.96 21.47
C GLU A 326 14.43 29.27 19.96
N GLU A 327 13.42 30.02 19.50
CA GLU A 327 13.35 30.48 18.11
C GLU A 327 14.53 31.39 17.76
N GLY A 328 15.17 31.10 16.61
CA GLY A 328 16.29 31.88 16.10
C GLY A 328 17.67 31.42 16.59
N GLU A 329 17.77 30.54 17.56
CA GLU A 329 19.04 29.96 18.00
C GLU A 329 19.73 29.20 16.85
N GLU A 330 21.05 29.32 16.77
CA GLU A 330 21.87 28.67 15.76
C GLU A 330 22.26 27.26 16.23
N ILE A 331 21.75 26.25 15.55
CA ILE A 331 22.00 24.83 15.84
C ILE A 331 23.04 24.29 14.87
N ILE A 332 24.08 23.67 15.40
CA ILE A 332 25.17 23.07 14.61
C ILE A 332 24.67 21.80 13.96
N LEU A 333 24.77 21.74 12.65
CA LEU A 333 24.56 20.53 11.86
C LEU A 333 25.73 19.58 12.00
N ARG A 334 25.55 18.35 11.56
CA ARG A 334 26.59 17.31 11.66
C ARG A 334 27.80 17.60 10.79
#